data_ae50746f2dc272a50e3296dd7abc7e74
#
_entry.id   ae50746f2dc272a50e3296dd7abc7e74
#
_cell.length_a   1.000
_cell.length_b   1.000
_cell.length_c   1.000
_cell.angle_alpha   90.00
_cell.angle_beta   90.00
_cell.angle_gamma   90.00
#
_symmetry.space_group_name_H-M   'P 1'
#
loop_
_entity.id
_entity.type
_entity.pdbx_description
1 polymer ?
#
loop_
_entity_poly.entity_id
_entity_poly.type
_entity_poly.pdbx_seq_one_letter_code
_entity_poly.pdbx_strand_id
1 'polypeptide(L)'
;MNKKLCIFGVGFFTFCLPICTSSSLLAAGVNGSGIPGSAEMIRLQEQWQPMNASKAKQQGRKRFNENKYGMFIHWGLYSQCGGVWKGERMEEGGTGPKVAEWIMRRKEIPRSEYALLAKTFNPTKFDADKWVSIAKAAGMKYMVITSKHHDGFALFDSAVSDFNVVQATPFKRDIIRELEQACKRGGLAFGVYYSHALDWRDGGDSGMKDYCYHEPPKQAMFVNDFDPSPVRFDDYIARKSLPQVQ
;
A
#
# COMPACT_ATOMS: atom_id res chain seq x y z
N MET A 1 0.73 1.80 28.12
CA MET A 1 2.04 1.75 27.45
C MET A 1 1.80 1.85 25.96
N ASN A 2 1.95 3.05 25.40
CA ASN A 2 1.67 3.31 23.98
C ASN A 2 2.73 2.67 23.11
N LYS A 3 2.37 1.61 22.41
CA LYS A 3 3.22 0.99 21.37
C LYS A 3 3.03 1.76 20.08
N LYS A 4 4.00 2.56 19.70
CA LYS A 4 4.05 3.19 18.38
C LYS A 4 4.47 2.16 17.34
N LEU A 5 3.51 1.73 16.52
CA LEU A 5 3.77 0.99 15.29
C LEU A 5 4.44 1.94 14.29
N CYS A 6 5.66 1.64 13.86
CA CYS A 6 6.29 2.41 12.78
C CYS A 6 5.73 1.95 11.43
N ILE A 7 4.77 2.70 10.90
CA ILE A 7 4.24 2.47 9.55
C ILE A 7 5.18 3.16 8.56
N PHE A 8 5.88 2.38 7.75
CA PHE A 8 6.63 2.88 6.62
C PHE A 8 5.75 2.81 5.38
N GLY A 9 5.11 3.93 5.04
CA GLY A 9 4.52 4.09 3.72
C GLY A 9 5.64 4.27 2.70
N VAL A 10 6.09 3.21 2.09
CA VAL A 10 7.02 3.28 0.95
C VAL A 10 6.19 3.32 -0.31
N GLY A 11 5.79 4.52 -0.71
CA GLY A 11 5.39 4.76 -2.08
C GLY A 11 6.66 4.87 -2.92
N PHE A 12 6.99 3.84 -3.67
CA PHE A 12 8.00 3.95 -4.72
C PHE A 12 7.45 4.78 -5.86
N PHE A 13 7.69 6.09 -5.82
CA PHE A 13 7.78 6.90 -7.01
C PHE A 13 9.25 7.16 -7.28
N THR A 14 9.79 6.47 -8.27
CA THR A 14 11.10 6.80 -8.83
C THR A 14 10.95 8.10 -9.62
N PHE A 15 11.12 9.24 -8.95
CA PHE A 15 11.34 10.51 -9.63
C PHE A 15 12.82 10.61 -9.94
N CYS A 16 13.19 10.33 -11.19
CA CYS A 16 14.41 10.89 -11.76
C CYS A 16 14.20 12.39 -11.93
N LEU A 17 14.66 13.19 -10.95
CA LEU A 17 14.82 14.62 -11.14
C LEU A 17 16.24 14.88 -11.68
N PRO A 18 16.38 15.55 -12.81
CA PRO A 18 17.68 16.09 -13.18
C PRO A 18 18.09 17.15 -12.15
N ILE A 19 19.29 17.01 -11.62
CA ILE A 19 19.92 18.04 -10.78
C ILE A 19 20.17 19.25 -11.68
N CYS A 20 19.27 20.20 -11.63
CA CYS A 20 19.47 21.50 -12.26
C CYS A 20 19.94 22.49 -11.19
N THR A 21 21.25 22.69 -11.13
CA THR A 21 21.85 23.79 -10.38
C THR A 21 21.67 25.04 -11.19
N SER A 22 20.68 25.88 -10.86
CA SER A 22 20.71 27.28 -11.22
C SER A 22 19.72 28.08 -10.39
N SER A 23 20.28 29.06 -9.71
CA SER A 23 19.66 30.03 -8.78
C SER A 23 18.78 31.09 -9.44
N SER A 24 18.09 30.80 -10.54
CA SER A 24 17.33 31.78 -11.32
C SER A 24 15.86 31.44 -11.59
N LEU A 25 15.24 30.56 -10.79
CA LEU A 25 13.83 30.15 -10.95
C LEU A 25 12.86 30.82 -9.98
N LEU A 26 13.19 32.02 -9.47
CA LEU A 26 12.37 32.78 -8.51
C LEU A 26 11.35 33.75 -9.13
N ALA A 27 11.12 33.71 -10.43
CA ALA A 27 10.22 34.69 -11.07
C ALA A 27 9.38 34.11 -12.22
N ALA A 28 8.82 32.95 -12.12
CA ALA A 28 7.81 32.48 -13.07
C ALA A 28 6.53 32.17 -12.33
N GLY A 29 5.52 33.00 -12.48
CA GLY A 29 4.15 32.70 -12.12
C GLY A 29 3.72 31.41 -12.81
N VAL A 30 3.24 30.45 -12.05
CA VAL A 30 2.87 29.15 -12.56
C VAL A 30 1.58 29.28 -13.36
N ASN A 31 1.70 29.19 -14.65
CA ASN A 31 0.57 29.04 -15.57
C ASN A 31 0.20 27.56 -15.62
N GLY A 32 -0.97 27.19 -15.05
CA GLY A 32 -1.76 26.05 -15.48
C GLY A 32 -1.20 24.62 -15.42
N SER A 33 -0.05 24.39 -14.79
CA SER A 33 0.60 23.05 -14.80
C SER A 33 0.36 22.20 -13.55
N GLY A 34 -0.59 22.57 -12.67
CA GLY A 34 -0.96 21.75 -11.51
C GLY A 34 0.13 21.48 -10.47
N ILE A 35 1.30 22.09 -10.60
CA ILE A 35 2.32 22.07 -9.56
C ILE A 35 1.94 23.17 -8.55
N PRO A 36 1.84 22.85 -7.24
CA PRO A 36 1.59 23.84 -6.20
C PRO A 36 2.49 25.04 -6.39
N GLY A 37 1.94 26.27 -6.36
CA GLY A 37 2.73 27.48 -6.48
C GLY A 37 3.86 27.52 -5.44
N SER A 38 4.90 28.29 -5.70
CA SER A 38 6.06 28.37 -4.81
C SER A 38 5.68 28.63 -3.33
N ALA A 39 4.66 29.43 -3.09
CA ALA A 39 4.14 29.72 -1.73
C ALA A 39 3.52 28.46 -1.07
N GLU A 40 2.78 27.66 -1.81
CA GLU A 40 2.18 26.42 -1.31
C GLU A 40 3.25 25.35 -1.07
N MET A 41 4.24 25.23 -1.94
CA MET A 41 5.40 24.34 -1.73
C MET A 41 6.20 24.75 -0.49
N ILE A 42 6.41 26.04 -0.26
CA ILE A 42 7.07 26.56 0.95
C ILE A 42 6.25 26.20 2.19
N ARG A 43 4.94 26.44 2.16
CA ARG A 43 4.04 26.07 3.26
C ARG A 43 4.05 24.57 3.56
N LEU A 44 4.03 23.73 2.52
CA LEU A 44 4.14 22.29 2.69
C LEU A 44 5.50 21.90 3.27
N GLN A 45 6.59 22.49 2.79
CA GLN A 45 7.91 22.24 3.34
C GLN A 45 8.01 22.65 4.81
N GLU A 46 7.49 23.82 5.18
CA GLU A 46 7.44 24.27 6.57
C GLU A 46 6.62 23.33 7.46
N GLN A 47 5.49 22.85 6.97
CA GLN A 47 4.67 21.88 7.67
C GLN A 47 5.38 20.54 7.89
N TRP A 48 6.21 20.10 6.92
CA TRP A 48 6.93 18.82 6.98
C TRP A 48 8.28 18.92 7.70
N GLN A 49 8.86 20.12 7.85
CA GLN A 49 10.15 20.30 8.52
C GLN A 49 10.19 19.73 9.93
N PRO A 50 9.22 19.98 10.85
CA PRO A 50 9.28 19.45 12.21
C PRO A 50 9.28 17.93 12.22
N MET A 51 8.50 17.30 11.32
CA MET A 51 8.48 15.85 11.19
C MET A 51 9.80 15.30 10.67
N ASN A 52 10.43 15.99 9.72
CA ASN A 52 11.72 15.59 9.15
C ASN A 52 12.87 15.79 10.14
N ALA A 53 12.78 16.77 11.02
CA ALA A 53 13.77 17.09 12.05
C ALA A 53 13.67 16.15 13.27
N SER A 54 12.61 15.35 13.41
CA SER A 54 12.44 14.49 14.57
C SER A 54 13.59 13.46 14.65
N LYS A 55 14.19 13.34 15.85
CA LYS A 55 15.28 12.38 16.12
C LYS A 55 14.86 10.94 15.81
N ALA A 56 13.62 10.58 16.11
CA ALA A 56 13.09 9.23 15.83
C ALA A 56 13.05 8.95 14.32
N LYS A 57 12.66 9.93 13.51
CA LYS A 57 12.61 9.78 12.04
C LYS A 57 14.02 9.72 11.43
N GLN A 58 14.95 10.52 11.95
CA GLN A 58 16.35 10.47 11.52
C GLN A 58 16.98 9.12 11.85
N GLN A 59 16.76 8.61 13.05
CA GLN A 59 17.21 7.27 13.46
C GLN A 59 16.55 6.16 12.63
N GLY A 60 15.26 6.30 12.30
CA GLY A 60 14.57 5.37 11.43
C GLY A 60 15.17 5.32 10.03
N ARG A 61 15.45 6.48 9.43
CA ARG A 61 16.11 6.57 8.11
C ARG A 61 17.53 6.00 8.15
N LYS A 62 18.29 6.32 9.20
CA LYS A 62 19.65 5.75 9.38
C LYS A 62 19.60 4.22 9.42
N ARG A 63 18.74 3.65 10.27
CA ARG A 63 18.56 2.19 10.36
C ARG A 63 18.13 1.58 9.03
N PHE A 64 17.20 2.21 8.32
CA PHE A 64 16.77 1.73 7.01
C PHE A 64 17.94 1.70 6.01
N ASN A 65 18.74 2.77 5.97
CA ASN A 65 19.89 2.86 5.07
C ASN A 65 21.01 1.86 5.45
N GLU A 66 21.15 1.54 6.72
CA GLU A 66 22.14 0.56 7.22
C GLU A 66 21.69 -0.88 6.96
N ASN A 67 20.39 -1.14 7.05
CA ASN A 67 19.81 -2.48 6.89
C ASN A 67 19.90 -3.02 5.46
N LYS A 68 19.80 -2.20 4.44
CA LYS A 68 19.97 -2.45 3.00
C LYS A 68 19.27 -3.67 2.40
N TYR A 69 19.22 -4.80 3.10
CA TYR A 69 18.72 -6.07 2.60
C TYR A 69 17.57 -6.58 3.48
N GLY A 70 16.41 -6.80 2.85
CA GLY A 70 15.20 -7.23 3.53
C GLY A 70 14.28 -8.04 2.63
N MET A 71 13.27 -8.68 3.23
CA MET A 71 12.23 -9.43 2.55
C MET A 71 11.01 -8.52 2.35
N PHE A 72 10.54 -8.39 1.11
CA PHE A 72 9.26 -7.76 0.83
C PHE A 72 8.30 -8.81 0.27
N ILE A 73 7.14 -8.95 0.93
CA ILE A 73 6.14 -9.97 0.63
C ILE A 73 4.89 -9.30 0.11
N HIS A 74 4.48 -9.64 -1.12
CA HIS A 74 3.16 -9.34 -1.65
C HIS A 74 2.29 -10.58 -1.48
N TRP A 75 1.31 -10.49 -0.59
CA TRP A 75 0.41 -11.61 -0.29
C TRP A 75 -1.00 -11.12 0.02
N GLY A 76 -2.00 -11.83 -0.49
CA GLY A 76 -3.40 -11.49 -0.33
C GLY A 76 -4.28 -12.47 -1.11
N LEU A 77 -5.55 -12.13 -1.30
CA LEU A 77 -6.49 -12.97 -2.05
C LEU A 77 -6.02 -13.24 -3.48
N TYR A 78 -5.38 -12.27 -4.12
CA TYR A 78 -4.82 -12.37 -5.46
C TYR A 78 -3.78 -13.51 -5.61
N SER A 79 -3.15 -13.91 -4.53
CA SER A 79 -2.16 -15.00 -4.55
C SER A 79 -2.80 -16.36 -4.87
N GLN A 80 -4.10 -16.54 -4.59
CA GLN A 80 -4.83 -17.76 -4.91
C GLN A 80 -5.03 -17.93 -6.42
N CYS A 81 -5.06 -16.82 -7.15
CA CYS A 81 -5.27 -16.84 -8.59
C CYS A 81 -4.04 -17.34 -9.36
N GLY A 82 -2.83 -17.28 -8.78
CA GLY A 82 -1.60 -17.71 -9.44
C GLY A 82 -1.33 -16.99 -10.77
N GLY A 83 -1.82 -15.76 -10.93
CA GLY A 83 -1.72 -15.00 -12.19
C GLY A 83 -2.69 -15.42 -13.28
N VAL A 84 -3.71 -16.23 -12.97
CA VAL A 84 -4.72 -16.70 -13.93
C VAL A 84 -6.13 -16.42 -13.39
N TRP A 85 -7.02 -15.91 -14.23
CA TRP A 85 -8.42 -15.72 -13.91
C TRP A 85 -9.31 -16.36 -14.99
N LYS A 86 -10.16 -17.31 -14.61
CA LYS A 86 -11.04 -18.05 -15.53
C LYS A 86 -10.33 -18.58 -16.78
N GLY A 87 -9.11 -19.07 -16.61
CA GLY A 87 -8.29 -19.61 -17.70
C GLY A 87 -7.44 -18.58 -18.45
N GLU A 88 -7.66 -17.30 -18.23
CA GLU A 88 -6.88 -16.22 -18.87
C GLU A 88 -5.70 -15.77 -17.99
N ARG A 89 -4.53 -15.68 -18.60
CA ARG A 89 -3.32 -15.24 -17.92
C ARG A 89 -3.27 -13.71 -17.73
N MET A 90 -2.54 -13.27 -16.72
CA MET A 90 -2.34 -11.85 -16.41
C MET A 90 -1.69 -11.05 -17.55
N GLU A 91 -0.84 -11.69 -18.34
CA GLU A 91 -0.17 -11.08 -19.47
C GLU A 91 -1.12 -10.77 -20.63
N GLU A 92 -2.25 -11.47 -20.69
CA GLU A 92 -3.25 -11.37 -21.75
C GLU A 92 -4.28 -10.30 -21.45
N GLY A 93 -4.44 -9.32 -22.36
CA GLY A 93 -5.46 -8.28 -22.28
C GLY A 93 -5.34 -7.38 -21.03
N GLY A 94 -6.41 -6.58 -20.82
CA GLY A 94 -6.58 -5.73 -19.64
C GLY A 94 -5.64 -4.51 -19.58
N THR A 95 -5.88 -3.64 -18.62
CA THR A 95 -5.12 -2.40 -18.38
C THR A 95 -4.33 -2.48 -17.06
N GLY A 96 -3.28 -1.68 -16.92
CA GLY A 96 -2.44 -1.61 -15.72
C GLY A 96 -1.29 -2.62 -15.67
N PRO A 97 -0.56 -2.67 -14.55
CA PRO A 97 0.60 -3.54 -14.35
C PRO A 97 0.27 -5.03 -14.50
N LYS A 98 1.21 -5.78 -15.07
CA LYS A 98 1.09 -7.24 -15.27
C LYS A 98 1.63 -8.01 -14.06
N VAL A 99 1.12 -7.69 -12.87
CA VAL A 99 1.52 -8.28 -11.60
C VAL A 99 0.30 -8.81 -10.84
N ALA A 100 0.48 -9.89 -10.09
CA ALA A 100 -0.64 -10.66 -9.52
C ALA A 100 -1.58 -9.83 -8.64
N GLU A 101 -1.07 -8.89 -7.87
CA GLU A 101 -1.84 -8.00 -7.00
C GLU A 101 -2.74 -7.01 -7.76
N TRP A 102 -2.56 -6.89 -9.08
CA TRP A 102 -3.42 -6.12 -9.98
C TRP A 102 -4.48 -6.95 -10.71
N ILE A 103 -4.61 -8.25 -10.42
CA ILE A 103 -5.49 -9.16 -11.17
C ILE A 103 -6.94 -8.69 -11.17
N MET A 104 -7.44 -8.17 -10.03
CA MET A 104 -8.80 -7.63 -9.92
C MET A 104 -9.05 -6.54 -10.96
N ARG A 105 -8.12 -5.59 -11.09
CA ARG A 105 -8.20 -4.48 -12.05
C ARG A 105 -7.98 -4.92 -13.48
N ARG A 106 -6.97 -5.74 -13.72
CA ARG A 106 -6.63 -6.18 -15.08
C ARG A 106 -7.68 -7.05 -15.73
N LYS A 107 -8.34 -7.89 -14.95
CA LYS A 107 -9.38 -8.82 -15.43
C LYS A 107 -10.78 -8.29 -15.15
N GLU A 108 -10.88 -7.03 -14.72
CA GLU A 108 -12.14 -6.34 -14.46
C GLU A 108 -13.09 -7.18 -13.61
N ILE A 109 -12.55 -7.75 -12.52
CA ILE A 109 -13.30 -8.67 -11.67
C ILE A 109 -14.21 -7.87 -10.74
N PRO A 110 -15.55 -8.05 -10.81
CA PRO A 110 -16.47 -7.37 -9.93
C PRO A 110 -16.17 -7.65 -8.45
N ARG A 111 -16.37 -6.64 -7.58
CA ARG A 111 -16.11 -6.75 -6.12
C ARG A 111 -16.82 -7.93 -5.48
N SER A 112 -18.06 -8.20 -5.90
CA SER A 112 -18.84 -9.32 -5.40
C SER A 112 -18.22 -10.67 -5.75
N GLU A 113 -17.65 -10.79 -6.95
CA GLU A 113 -17.00 -12.01 -7.41
C GLU A 113 -15.61 -12.17 -6.76
N TYR A 114 -14.81 -11.10 -6.74
CA TYR A 114 -13.49 -11.12 -6.10
C TYR A 114 -13.58 -11.47 -4.60
N ALA A 115 -14.60 -10.97 -3.92
CA ALA A 115 -14.81 -11.24 -2.49
C ALA A 115 -15.01 -12.74 -2.18
N LEU A 116 -15.45 -13.55 -3.14
CA LEU A 116 -15.60 -14.99 -2.96
C LEU A 116 -14.25 -15.68 -2.69
N LEU A 117 -13.14 -15.12 -3.14
CA LEU A 117 -11.80 -15.65 -2.85
C LEU A 117 -11.52 -15.72 -1.33
N ALA A 118 -12.12 -14.83 -0.54
CA ALA A 118 -11.96 -14.87 0.91
C ALA A 118 -12.50 -16.17 1.52
N LYS A 119 -13.54 -16.76 0.94
CA LYS A 119 -14.14 -18.00 1.44
C LYS A 119 -13.22 -19.22 1.32
N THR A 120 -12.25 -19.17 0.43
CA THR A 120 -11.27 -20.24 0.18
C THR A 120 -9.87 -19.90 0.69
N PHE A 121 -9.65 -18.67 1.17
CA PHE A 121 -8.36 -18.26 1.71
C PHE A 121 -8.10 -18.91 3.06
N ASN A 122 -7.40 -20.04 3.03
CA ASN A 122 -7.09 -20.82 4.23
C ASN A 122 -5.64 -21.32 4.22
N PRO A 123 -4.65 -20.45 4.45
CA PRO A 123 -3.24 -20.80 4.38
C PRO A 123 -2.77 -21.56 5.63
N THR A 124 -3.24 -22.78 5.84
CA THR A 124 -2.95 -23.62 7.02
C THR A 124 -1.47 -23.90 7.25
N LYS A 125 -0.64 -23.75 6.21
CA LYS A 125 0.82 -23.92 6.28
C LYS A 125 1.57 -22.64 6.67
N PHE A 126 0.85 -21.52 6.90
CA PHE A 126 1.48 -20.28 7.34
C PHE A 126 2.09 -20.44 8.72
N ASP A 127 3.38 -20.14 8.82
CA ASP A 127 4.19 -20.20 10.03
C ASP A 127 5.11 -18.97 10.04
N ALA A 128 4.77 -18.00 10.88
CA ALA A 128 5.47 -16.73 10.97
C ALA A 128 6.93 -16.87 11.46
N ASP A 129 7.17 -17.79 12.42
CA ASP A 129 8.52 -18.01 12.93
C ASP A 129 9.42 -18.66 11.87
N LYS A 130 8.87 -19.58 11.07
CA LYS A 130 9.57 -20.19 9.94
C LYS A 130 9.94 -19.15 8.88
N TRP A 131 9.03 -18.23 8.54
CA TRP A 131 9.31 -17.17 7.57
C TRP A 131 10.43 -16.25 8.08
N VAL A 132 10.37 -15.87 9.34
CA VAL A 132 11.42 -15.07 9.98
C VAL A 132 12.76 -15.81 10.00
N SER A 133 12.76 -17.11 10.29
CA SER A 133 13.99 -17.92 10.29
C SER A 133 14.65 -17.96 8.90
N ILE A 134 13.84 -18.09 7.83
CA ILE A 134 14.33 -18.06 6.44
C ILE A 134 14.96 -16.69 6.12
N ALA A 135 14.27 -15.59 6.47
CA ALA A 135 14.79 -14.25 6.24
C ALA A 135 16.13 -14.03 6.97
N LYS A 136 16.23 -14.49 8.22
CA LYS A 136 17.48 -14.41 9.01
C LYS A 136 18.60 -15.26 8.40
N ALA A 137 18.31 -16.48 8.01
CA ALA A 137 19.28 -17.37 7.39
C ALA A 137 19.82 -16.78 6.07
N ALA A 138 18.99 -16.03 5.33
CA ALA A 138 19.40 -15.28 4.14
C ALA A 138 20.16 -13.97 4.45
N GLY A 139 20.38 -13.62 5.72
CA GLY A 139 21.09 -12.40 6.12
C GLY A 139 20.25 -11.13 6.06
N MET A 140 18.93 -11.24 5.89
CA MET A 140 18.01 -10.09 5.84
C MET A 140 17.89 -9.43 7.21
N LYS A 141 17.66 -8.12 7.22
CA LYS A 141 17.60 -7.28 8.42
C LYS A 141 16.21 -6.77 8.74
N TYR A 142 15.29 -6.84 7.78
CA TYR A 142 13.90 -6.43 7.94
C TYR A 142 12.97 -7.25 7.06
N MET A 143 11.69 -7.24 7.43
CA MET A 143 10.60 -7.83 6.65
C MET A 143 9.51 -6.79 6.46
N VAL A 144 8.97 -6.68 5.24
CA VAL A 144 7.80 -5.88 4.91
C VAL A 144 6.76 -6.78 4.25
N ILE A 145 5.49 -6.62 4.60
CA ILE A 145 4.39 -7.34 3.96
C ILE A 145 3.27 -6.39 3.59
N THR A 146 2.55 -6.67 2.51
CA THR A 146 1.31 -5.97 2.17
C THR A 146 0.25 -6.28 3.22
N SER A 147 -0.03 -5.34 4.12
CA SER A 147 -1.09 -5.48 5.13
C SER A 147 -2.48 -5.32 4.53
N LYS A 148 -2.63 -4.40 3.58
CA LYS A 148 -3.77 -4.22 2.68
C LYS A 148 -3.26 -3.73 1.33
N HIS A 149 -3.61 -4.40 0.26
CA HIS A 149 -3.33 -3.96 -1.10
C HIS A 149 -4.53 -3.24 -1.72
N HIS A 150 -4.49 -2.91 -3.00
CA HIS A 150 -5.52 -2.16 -3.73
C HIS A 150 -6.88 -2.88 -3.78
N ASP A 151 -6.90 -4.21 -3.61
CA ASP A 151 -8.12 -5.02 -3.57
C ASP A 151 -8.97 -4.80 -2.29
N GLY A 152 -8.44 -4.05 -1.34
CA GLY A 152 -9.12 -3.69 -0.10
C GLY A 152 -9.15 -4.77 0.98
N PHE A 153 -8.54 -5.94 0.73
CA PHE A 153 -8.49 -7.05 1.69
C PHE A 153 -7.37 -6.84 2.72
N ALA A 154 -7.72 -6.88 3.99
CA ALA A 154 -6.76 -6.71 5.08
C ALA A 154 -6.28 -8.07 5.63
N LEU A 155 -4.94 -8.23 5.76
CA LEU A 155 -4.30 -9.40 6.38
C LEU A 155 -4.23 -9.29 7.93
N PHE A 156 -4.96 -8.37 8.53
CA PHE A 156 -5.06 -8.14 9.97
C PHE A 156 -6.51 -8.02 10.42
N ASP A 157 -6.76 -8.16 11.72
CA ASP A 157 -8.08 -7.97 12.31
C ASP A 157 -8.45 -6.49 12.32
N SER A 158 -9.34 -6.10 11.42
CA SER A 158 -9.76 -4.71 11.24
C SER A 158 -11.05 -4.42 11.97
N ALA A 159 -11.04 -3.41 12.83
CA ALA A 159 -12.24 -2.97 13.55
C ALA A 159 -13.26 -2.20 12.67
N VAL A 160 -12.83 -1.77 11.47
CA VAL A 160 -13.65 -0.90 10.60
C VAL A 160 -13.98 -1.49 9.24
N SER A 161 -13.57 -2.73 8.99
CA SER A 161 -13.90 -3.46 7.76
C SER A 161 -13.93 -4.95 8.05
N ASP A 162 -15.01 -5.62 7.72
CA ASP A 162 -15.17 -7.06 7.81
C ASP A 162 -14.43 -7.82 6.70
N PHE A 163 -13.98 -7.12 5.66
CA PHE A 163 -13.22 -7.71 4.56
C PHE A 163 -11.75 -7.87 4.96
N ASN A 164 -11.54 -8.74 5.93
CA ASN A 164 -10.23 -9.04 6.49
C ASN A 164 -10.05 -10.54 6.74
N VAL A 165 -8.80 -10.94 6.96
CA VAL A 165 -8.41 -12.35 7.10
C VAL A 165 -9.07 -13.04 8.29
N VAL A 166 -9.37 -12.32 9.36
CA VAL A 166 -9.98 -12.91 10.58
C VAL A 166 -11.48 -13.10 10.40
N GLN A 167 -12.17 -12.12 9.84
CA GLN A 167 -13.64 -12.15 9.75
C GLN A 167 -14.15 -12.83 8.47
N ALA A 168 -13.53 -12.57 7.32
CA ALA A 168 -14.02 -13.01 6.03
C ALA A 168 -13.54 -14.40 5.60
N THR A 169 -12.52 -14.99 6.26
CA THR A 169 -11.90 -16.24 5.81
C THR A 169 -12.07 -17.38 6.81
N PRO A 170 -11.94 -18.64 6.38
CA PRO A 170 -11.88 -19.79 7.31
C PRO A 170 -10.59 -19.82 8.13
N PHE A 171 -9.55 -19.11 7.75
CA PHE A 171 -8.25 -19.08 8.43
C PHE A 171 -8.31 -18.47 9.82
N LYS A 172 -9.08 -17.40 10.03
CA LYS A 172 -9.39 -16.77 11.33
C LYS A 172 -8.18 -16.32 12.16
N ARG A 173 -7.02 -16.09 11.54
CA ARG A 173 -5.80 -15.66 12.24
C ARG A 173 -5.31 -14.32 11.70
N ASP A 174 -4.79 -13.46 12.57
CA ASP A 174 -4.20 -12.16 12.22
C ASP A 174 -2.74 -12.35 11.80
N ILE A 175 -2.53 -12.38 10.48
CA ILE A 175 -1.21 -12.63 9.87
C ILE A 175 -0.22 -11.52 10.22
N ILE A 176 -0.67 -10.27 10.23
CA ILE A 176 0.20 -9.11 10.51
C ILE A 176 0.68 -9.13 11.96
N ARG A 177 -0.22 -9.41 12.89
CA ARG A 177 0.13 -9.54 14.31
C ARG A 177 1.10 -10.67 14.55
N GLU A 178 0.88 -11.83 13.93
CA GLU A 178 1.76 -12.98 14.09
C GLU A 178 3.16 -12.72 13.53
N LEU A 179 3.26 -12.10 12.35
CA LEU A 179 4.56 -11.73 11.77
C LEU A 179 5.28 -10.65 12.57
N GLU A 180 4.58 -9.64 13.07
CA GLU A 180 5.17 -8.61 13.95
C GLU A 180 5.80 -9.26 15.18
N GLN A 181 5.06 -10.16 15.83
CA GLN A 181 5.54 -10.85 17.01
C GLN A 181 6.74 -11.78 16.71
N ALA A 182 6.68 -12.52 15.60
CA ALA A 182 7.76 -13.39 15.17
C ALA A 182 9.02 -12.59 14.81
N CYS A 183 8.89 -11.49 14.07
CA CYS A 183 10.00 -10.58 13.77
C CYS A 183 10.63 -10.01 15.04
N LYS A 184 9.81 -9.63 16.03
CA LYS A 184 10.29 -9.15 17.34
C LYS A 184 11.08 -10.23 18.06
N ARG A 185 10.60 -11.47 18.12
CA ARG A 185 11.35 -12.61 18.70
C ARG A 185 12.62 -12.87 17.92
N GLY A 186 12.57 -12.81 16.62
CA GLY A 186 13.68 -13.05 15.72
C GLY A 186 14.71 -11.94 15.62
N GLY A 187 14.43 -10.74 16.16
CA GLY A 187 15.31 -9.57 16.05
C GLY A 187 15.36 -8.94 14.66
N LEU A 188 14.32 -9.15 13.82
CA LEU A 188 14.14 -8.47 12.55
C LEU A 188 13.29 -7.21 12.73
N ALA A 189 13.61 -6.15 11.98
CA ALA A 189 12.70 -5.03 11.86
C ALA A 189 11.48 -5.45 11.05
N PHE A 190 10.27 -5.03 11.47
CA PHE A 190 9.02 -5.33 10.79
C PHE A 190 8.37 -4.06 10.28
N GLY A 191 7.88 -4.09 9.05
CA GLY A 191 7.13 -3.03 8.42
C GLY A 191 5.95 -3.56 7.63
N VAL A 192 5.01 -2.69 7.32
CA VAL A 192 3.85 -3.01 6.49
C VAL A 192 3.75 -2.04 5.32
N TYR A 193 3.33 -2.57 4.18
CA TYR A 193 2.82 -1.77 3.09
C TYR A 193 1.30 -1.68 3.26
N TYR A 194 0.77 -0.47 3.21
CA TYR A 194 -0.66 -0.23 3.22
C TYR A 194 -1.04 0.69 2.05
N SER A 195 -1.99 0.24 1.24
CA SER A 195 -2.51 1.03 0.12
C SER A 195 -3.52 2.06 0.62
N HIS A 196 -3.11 3.33 0.69
CA HIS A 196 -3.97 4.41 1.17
C HIS A 196 -4.93 4.92 0.09
N ALA A 197 -4.39 5.28 -1.08
CA ALA A 197 -5.13 5.97 -2.12
C ALA A 197 -5.95 5.03 -3.00
N LEU A 198 -5.57 3.77 -3.08
CA LEU A 198 -6.24 2.76 -3.90
C LEU A 198 -6.92 1.73 -2.99
N ASP A 199 -8.22 1.59 -3.17
CA ASP A 199 -9.03 0.53 -2.56
C ASP A 199 -10.20 0.23 -3.48
N TRP A 200 -10.03 -0.74 -4.36
CA TRP A 200 -11.01 -1.08 -5.40
C TRP A 200 -12.33 -1.62 -4.84
N ARG A 201 -12.35 -1.97 -3.54
CA ARG A 201 -13.57 -2.37 -2.87
C ARG A 201 -14.37 -1.19 -2.33
N ASP A 202 -13.74 -0.35 -1.50
CA ASP A 202 -14.47 0.64 -0.70
C ASP A 202 -14.15 2.09 -1.08
N GLY A 203 -12.97 2.36 -1.61
CA GLY A 203 -12.51 3.70 -2.01
C GLY A 203 -12.40 3.86 -3.52
N GLY A 204 -12.29 2.75 -4.23
CA GLY A 204 -12.01 2.75 -5.65
C GLY A 204 -10.73 3.49 -5.98
N ASP A 205 -10.69 4.00 -7.18
CA ASP A 205 -9.67 4.94 -7.64
C ASP A 205 -10.20 6.38 -7.62
N SER A 206 -11.35 6.61 -6.95
CA SER A 206 -12.03 7.91 -6.98
C SER A 206 -11.13 9.03 -6.50
N GLY A 207 -10.28 8.75 -5.52
CA GLY A 207 -9.30 9.71 -5.05
C GLY A 207 -8.22 10.03 -6.06
N MET A 208 -7.92 9.14 -6.99
CA MET A 208 -6.94 9.41 -8.04
C MET A 208 -7.46 10.41 -9.07
N LYS A 209 -8.77 10.42 -9.36
CA LYS A 209 -9.37 11.45 -10.21
C LYS A 209 -9.24 12.85 -9.62
N ASP A 210 -9.45 12.95 -8.31
CA ASP A 210 -9.43 14.23 -7.60
C ASP A 210 -8.02 14.61 -7.12
N TYR A 211 -7.15 13.63 -6.93
CA TYR A 211 -5.82 13.79 -6.34
C TYR A 211 -4.71 13.93 -7.36
N CYS A 212 -4.87 13.36 -8.54
CA CYS A 212 -3.89 13.48 -9.61
C CYS A 212 -4.11 14.75 -10.41
N TYR A 213 -3.69 15.87 -9.81
CA TYR A 213 -3.23 17.04 -10.53
C TYR A 213 -4.22 17.67 -11.51
N HIS A 214 -5.25 18.37 -11.02
CA HIS A 214 -6.02 19.44 -11.72
C HIS A 214 -6.49 19.17 -13.16
N GLU A 215 -6.09 18.10 -13.78
CA GLU A 215 -6.69 17.59 -15.02
C GLU A 215 -7.31 16.23 -14.74
N PRO A 216 -8.53 16.00 -15.24
CA PRO A 216 -9.08 14.65 -15.22
C PRO A 216 -8.05 13.75 -15.89
N PRO A 217 -7.62 12.66 -15.26
CA PRO A 217 -6.62 11.78 -15.84
C PRO A 217 -7.12 11.37 -17.24
N LYS A 218 -6.38 11.75 -18.27
CA LYS A 218 -6.61 11.31 -19.64
C LYS A 218 -6.54 9.79 -19.79
N GLN A 219 -6.25 9.11 -18.69
CA GLN A 219 -6.06 7.67 -18.63
C GLN A 219 -6.96 7.11 -17.52
N ALA A 220 -7.97 6.37 -17.93
CA ALA A 220 -8.81 5.52 -17.08
C ALA A 220 -7.98 4.43 -16.33
N MET A 221 -6.67 4.49 -16.39
CA MET A 221 -5.74 3.48 -15.90
C MET A 221 -5.83 3.24 -14.39
N PHE A 222 -6.33 4.23 -13.63
CA PHE A 222 -6.45 4.18 -12.18
C PHE A 222 -7.89 4.23 -11.69
N VAL A 223 -8.85 4.25 -12.59
CA VAL A 223 -10.28 4.30 -12.26
C VAL A 223 -10.84 2.90 -12.33
N ASN A 224 -11.49 2.48 -11.25
CA ASN A 224 -12.29 1.27 -11.26
C ASN A 224 -13.64 1.57 -11.95
N ASP A 225 -13.62 1.74 -13.27
CA ASP A 225 -14.76 2.07 -14.09
C ASP A 225 -15.66 0.87 -14.42
N PHE A 226 -15.13 -0.35 -14.27
CA PHE A 226 -15.87 -1.59 -14.47
C PHE A 226 -16.75 -1.98 -13.27
N ASP A 227 -16.42 -1.49 -12.06
CA ASP A 227 -17.19 -1.71 -10.84
C ASP A 227 -16.91 -0.58 -9.82
N PRO A 228 -17.40 0.65 -10.11
CA PRO A 228 -17.10 1.82 -9.30
C PRO A 228 -17.59 1.67 -7.87
N SER A 229 -16.76 2.09 -6.90
CA SER A 229 -17.17 2.13 -5.51
C SER A 229 -18.32 3.12 -5.30
N PRO A 230 -19.37 2.75 -4.53
CA PRO A 230 -20.41 3.68 -4.13
C PRO A 230 -19.95 4.68 -3.07
N VAL A 231 -18.77 4.46 -2.47
CA VAL A 231 -18.23 5.28 -1.40
C VAL A 231 -17.38 6.40 -1.99
N ARG A 232 -17.59 7.63 -1.51
CA ARG A 232 -16.74 8.76 -1.86
C ARG A 232 -15.34 8.58 -1.25
N PHE A 233 -14.32 9.09 -1.93
CA PHE A 233 -12.93 8.97 -1.49
C PHE A 233 -12.71 9.54 -0.08
N ASP A 234 -13.26 10.72 0.22
CA ASP A 234 -13.11 11.35 1.53
C ASP A 234 -13.75 10.51 2.65
N ASP A 235 -14.91 9.93 2.37
CA ASP A 235 -15.58 9.01 3.30
C ASP A 235 -14.77 7.73 3.51
N TYR A 236 -14.18 7.19 2.45
CA TYR A 236 -13.28 6.03 2.54
C TYR A 236 -12.04 6.36 3.40
N ILE A 237 -11.40 7.50 3.16
CA ILE A 237 -10.23 7.92 3.96
C ILE A 237 -10.61 8.05 5.43
N ALA A 238 -11.71 8.74 5.73
CA ALA A 238 -12.13 9.01 7.11
C ALA A 238 -12.60 7.75 7.87
N ARG A 239 -13.32 6.85 7.18
CA ARG A 239 -14.00 5.71 7.85
C ARG A 239 -13.20 4.42 7.80
N LYS A 240 -12.30 4.25 6.83
CA LYS A 240 -11.51 3.02 6.67
C LYS A 240 -10.02 3.27 6.71
N SER A 241 -9.47 4.08 5.80
CA SER A 241 -8.02 4.19 5.64
C SER A 241 -7.34 4.74 6.89
N LEU A 242 -7.77 5.88 7.42
CA LEU A 242 -7.17 6.48 8.62
C LEU A 242 -7.35 5.60 9.86
N PRO A 243 -8.55 5.08 10.20
CA PRO A 243 -8.71 4.22 11.37
C PRO A 243 -7.92 2.91 11.30
N GLN A 244 -7.62 2.39 10.11
CA GLN A 244 -6.82 1.17 9.97
C GLN A 244 -5.31 1.39 10.19
N VAL A 245 -4.83 2.62 10.13
CA VAL A 245 -3.39 2.94 10.27
C VAL A 245 -3.06 3.67 11.57
N GLN A 246 -4.04 4.01 12.37
CA GLN A 246 -3.91 4.56 13.73
C GLN A 246 -3.75 3.45 14.76
#